data_9f6b6e5060049ae565a83d018da074f5
#
_entry.id   9f6b6e5060049ae565a83d018da074f5
#
_cell.length_a   1.000
_cell.length_b   1.000
_cell.length_c   1.000
_cell.angle_alpha   90.00
_cell.angle_beta   90.00
_cell.angle_gamma   90.00
#
_symmetry.space_group_name_H-M   'P 1'
#
loop_
_entity.id
_entity.type
_entity.pdbx_description
1 polymer ?
#
loop_
_entity_poly.entity_id
_entity_poly.type
_entity_poly.pdbx_seq_one_letter_code
_entity_poly.pdbx_strand_id
1 'polypeptide(L)'
;MKIAFFSETGNNQKYPRNFPNARTEIGWCLALDAPMCSLQNLPNEHFDLGIVIVPKTNPNVDINHIRKCCDKVAVMQEGPHWYFQDYSIDQQFHYYNLLMEVDWVYCHNQSDVNYYKGLGCKDVRVMRSLMITDGLVSRSEWGNGTMIGGNFVSWYGGFDSYVVAREIGSPISAPSMGRKQDLEEQIE
;
A
#
# COMPACT_ATOMS: atom_id res chain seq x y z
N MET A 1 3.10 8.66 21.02
CA MET A 1 2.06 8.73 19.97
C MET A 1 1.67 7.31 19.62
N LYS A 2 0.41 6.98 19.83
CA LYS A 2 -0.16 5.65 19.57
C LYS A 2 -0.83 5.66 18.19
N ILE A 3 -0.38 4.79 17.30
CA ILE A 3 -0.80 4.77 15.89
C ILE A 3 -1.53 3.46 15.61
N ALA A 4 -2.57 3.52 14.77
CA ALA A 4 -3.21 2.35 14.16
C ALA A 4 -3.35 2.55 12.66
N PHE A 5 -3.26 1.45 11.91
CA PHE A 5 -3.65 1.40 10.51
C PHE A 5 -5.04 0.77 10.40
N PHE A 6 -5.84 1.26 9.46
CA PHE A 6 -7.18 0.75 9.19
C PHE A 6 -7.28 0.27 7.75
N SER A 7 -7.76 -0.95 7.54
CA SER A 7 -7.93 -1.52 6.21
C SER A 7 -9.17 -2.43 6.12
N GLU A 8 -9.56 -2.78 4.90
CA GLU A 8 -10.64 -3.76 4.63
C GLU A 8 -10.37 -5.13 5.28
N THR A 9 -9.11 -5.50 5.38
CA THR A 9 -8.66 -6.81 5.90
C THR A 9 -8.16 -6.74 7.34
N GLY A 10 -8.31 -5.60 7.98
CA GLY A 10 -7.88 -5.40 9.36
C GLY A 10 -8.67 -6.27 10.36
N ASN A 11 -7.99 -6.74 11.39
CA ASN A 11 -8.56 -7.62 12.41
C ASN A 11 -8.32 -7.14 13.86
N ASN A 12 -7.92 -5.88 14.02
CA ASN A 12 -7.60 -5.23 15.29
C ASN A 12 -6.41 -5.85 16.04
N GLN A 13 -5.46 -6.42 15.30
CA GLN A 13 -4.29 -7.09 15.87
C GLN A 13 -2.99 -6.52 15.32
N LYS A 14 -1.91 -6.71 16.08
CA LYS A 14 -0.55 -6.48 15.61
C LYS A 14 -0.05 -7.72 14.85
N TYR A 15 0.70 -7.49 13.80
CA TYR A 15 1.38 -8.58 13.10
C TYR A 15 2.58 -9.09 13.91
N PRO A 16 2.84 -10.40 13.94
CA PRO A 16 4.07 -10.94 14.49
C PRO A 16 5.27 -10.51 13.61
N ARG A 17 6.43 -10.30 14.21
CA ARG A 17 7.62 -9.81 13.50
C ARG A 17 8.07 -10.67 12.32
N ASN A 18 7.81 -11.96 12.39
CA ASN A 18 8.11 -12.94 11.35
C ASN A 18 6.94 -13.16 10.38
N PHE A 19 6.05 -12.20 10.24
CA PHE A 19 4.92 -12.32 9.32
C PHE A 19 5.43 -12.40 7.88
N PRO A 20 5.08 -13.45 7.12
CA PRO A 20 5.69 -13.74 5.83
C PRO A 20 5.28 -12.81 4.70
N ASN A 21 4.33 -11.92 4.93
CA ASN A 21 3.82 -11.03 3.89
C ASN A 21 4.58 -9.71 3.87
N ALA A 22 5.28 -9.44 2.77
CA ALA A 22 6.11 -8.25 2.56
C ALA A 22 5.32 -7.04 2.02
N ARG A 23 4.01 -6.95 2.25
CA ARG A 23 3.23 -5.77 1.82
C ARG A 23 3.65 -4.53 2.61
N THR A 24 3.65 -3.39 1.92
CA THR A 24 4.12 -2.11 2.46
C THR A 24 3.37 -1.71 3.74
N GLU A 25 2.06 -1.89 3.79
CA GLU A 25 1.24 -1.57 4.97
C GLU A 25 1.59 -2.42 6.20
N ILE A 26 2.01 -3.67 5.99
CA ILE A 26 2.50 -4.54 7.06
C ILE A 26 3.88 -4.07 7.54
N GLY A 27 4.74 -3.65 6.62
CA GLY A 27 6.03 -3.05 6.94
C GLY A 27 5.89 -1.87 7.91
N TRP A 28 4.94 -0.98 7.68
CA TRP A 28 4.68 0.14 8.59
C TRP A 28 4.08 -0.30 9.92
N CYS A 29 3.15 -1.26 9.93
CA CYS A 29 2.63 -1.82 11.18
C CYS A 29 3.75 -2.37 12.05
N LEU A 30 4.68 -3.11 11.47
CA LEU A 30 5.83 -3.68 12.19
C LEU A 30 6.83 -2.62 12.64
N ALA A 31 7.16 -1.66 11.77
CA ALA A 31 8.11 -0.59 12.08
C ALA A 31 7.62 0.34 13.21
N LEU A 32 6.31 0.55 13.29
CA LEU A 32 5.68 1.44 14.26
C LEU A 32 5.08 0.70 15.45
N ASP A 33 5.20 -0.61 15.52
CA ASP A 33 4.52 -1.48 16.48
C ASP A 33 3.01 -1.21 16.56
N ALA A 34 2.39 -0.96 15.40
CA ALA A 34 1.01 -0.55 15.28
C ALA A 34 0.09 -1.72 14.86
N PRO A 35 -1.15 -1.78 15.36
CA PRO A 35 -2.12 -2.76 14.88
C PRO A 35 -2.66 -2.42 13.50
N MET A 36 -3.12 -3.44 12.78
CA MET A 36 -3.98 -3.30 11.60
C MET A 36 -5.43 -3.48 12.02
N CYS A 37 -6.18 -2.40 12.06
CA CYS A 37 -7.55 -2.37 12.54
C CYS A 37 -8.57 -2.53 11.41
N SER A 38 -9.75 -3.05 11.76
CA SER A 38 -10.88 -3.16 10.86
C SER A 38 -11.53 -1.80 10.62
N LEU A 39 -11.86 -1.50 9.37
CA LEU A 39 -12.67 -0.33 9.01
C LEU A 39 -14.12 -0.44 9.50
N GLN A 40 -14.62 -1.65 9.69
CA GLN A 40 -16.02 -1.90 10.07
C GLN A 40 -16.19 -2.11 11.57
N ASN A 41 -15.32 -2.92 12.17
CA ASN A 41 -15.36 -3.27 13.58
C ASN A 41 -14.24 -2.56 14.32
N LEU A 42 -14.53 -1.37 14.85
CA LEU A 42 -13.51 -0.56 15.53
C LEU A 42 -12.94 -1.27 16.75
N PRO A 43 -11.64 -1.08 17.04
CA PRO A 43 -11.05 -1.55 18.30
C PRO A 43 -11.63 -0.79 19.50
N ASN A 44 -11.65 -1.43 20.67
CA ASN A 44 -12.03 -0.78 21.95
C ASN A 44 -10.92 0.11 22.52
N GLU A 45 -9.94 0.45 21.72
CA GLU A 45 -8.74 1.17 22.10
C GLU A 45 -8.72 2.53 21.38
N HIS A 46 -8.17 3.56 22.03
CA HIS A 46 -8.05 4.89 21.43
C HIS A 46 -6.63 5.17 20.95
N PHE A 47 -6.48 5.86 19.83
CA PHE A 47 -5.22 6.17 19.15
C PHE A 47 -5.07 7.67 18.92
N ASP A 48 -3.84 8.16 19.00
CA ASP A 48 -3.52 9.55 18.65
C ASP A 48 -3.65 9.77 17.13
N LEU A 49 -3.40 8.71 16.34
CA LEU A 49 -3.45 8.75 14.87
C LEU A 49 -3.99 7.44 14.29
N GLY A 50 -5.04 7.55 13.49
CA GLY A 50 -5.50 6.49 12.59
C GLY A 50 -5.03 6.77 11.15
N ILE A 51 -4.43 5.77 10.50
CA ILE A 51 -4.05 5.84 9.08
C ILE A 51 -4.91 4.88 8.30
N VAL A 52 -5.84 5.43 7.53
CA VAL A 52 -6.75 4.65 6.68
C VAL A 52 -6.07 4.31 5.36
N ILE A 53 -5.94 3.03 5.07
CA ILE A 53 -5.51 2.55 3.76
C ILE A 53 -6.73 2.54 2.85
N VAL A 54 -6.71 3.34 1.80
CA VAL A 54 -7.86 3.48 0.90
C VAL A 54 -8.21 2.12 0.29
N PRO A 55 -9.45 1.62 0.55
CA PRO A 55 -9.89 0.37 -0.04
C PRO A 55 -9.97 0.45 -1.56
N LYS A 56 -9.45 -0.59 -2.24
CA LYS A 56 -9.46 -0.65 -3.72
C LYS A 56 -10.83 -1.00 -4.28
N THR A 57 -11.62 -1.74 -3.51
CA THR A 57 -12.92 -2.23 -3.97
C THR A 57 -14.03 -1.23 -3.73
N ASN A 58 -13.96 -0.52 -2.60
CA ASN A 58 -14.95 0.50 -2.24
C ASN A 58 -14.30 1.61 -1.40
N PRO A 59 -13.98 2.78 -2.00
CA PRO A 59 -13.36 3.90 -1.30
C PRO A 59 -14.31 4.66 -0.36
N ASN A 60 -15.55 4.23 -0.22
CA ASN A 60 -16.52 4.83 0.69
C ASN A 60 -16.21 4.45 2.14
N VAL A 61 -15.37 5.24 2.79
CA VAL A 61 -14.99 5.07 4.20
C VAL A 61 -15.60 6.21 5.01
N ASP A 62 -16.34 5.85 6.05
CA ASP A 62 -16.87 6.84 7.02
C ASP A 62 -15.75 7.27 7.99
N ILE A 63 -15.17 8.44 7.74
CA ILE A 63 -14.12 9.02 8.58
C ILE A 63 -14.64 9.37 9.97
N ASN A 64 -15.90 9.77 10.11
CA ASN A 64 -16.48 10.06 11.42
C ASN A 64 -16.61 8.80 12.26
N HIS A 65 -16.79 7.62 11.63
CA HIS A 65 -16.71 6.35 12.34
C HIS A 65 -15.32 6.11 12.91
N ILE A 66 -14.26 6.31 12.11
CA ILE A 66 -12.85 6.13 12.57
C ILE A 66 -12.48 7.15 13.66
N ARG A 67 -12.97 8.39 13.58
CA ARG A 67 -12.75 9.42 14.62
C ARG A 67 -13.32 9.08 15.99
N LYS A 68 -14.17 8.07 16.11
CA LYS A 68 -14.63 7.59 17.44
C LYS A 68 -13.51 6.97 18.26
N CYS A 69 -12.45 6.47 17.60
CA CYS A 69 -11.30 5.84 18.26
C CYS A 69 -9.96 6.49 17.90
N CYS A 70 -9.94 7.63 17.20
CA CYS A 70 -8.71 8.32 16.81
C CYS A 70 -8.86 9.83 16.95
N ASP A 71 -7.85 10.50 17.52
CA ASP A 71 -7.80 11.97 17.62
C ASP A 71 -7.59 12.63 16.26
N LYS A 72 -6.71 12.02 15.45
CA LYS A 72 -6.38 12.44 14.08
C LYS A 72 -6.54 11.29 13.13
N VAL A 73 -6.97 11.60 11.91
CA VAL A 73 -7.13 10.62 10.84
C VAL A 73 -6.39 11.08 9.60
N ALA A 74 -5.50 10.24 9.12
CA ALA A 74 -4.86 10.40 7.83
C ALA A 74 -5.34 9.31 6.87
N VAL A 75 -5.22 9.56 5.59
CA VAL A 75 -5.48 8.56 4.56
C VAL A 75 -4.22 8.29 3.76
N MET A 76 -4.06 7.06 3.33
CA MET A 76 -3.00 6.62 2.48
C MET A 76 -3.55 5.77 1.35
N GLN A 77 -3.14 6.11 0.15
CA GLN A 77 -3.42 5.29 -1.01
C GLN A 77 -2.33 4.24 -1.20
N GLU A 78 -2.73 2.98 -1.26
CA GLU A 78 -1.86 1.90 -1.70
C GLU A 78 -1.79 1.88 -3.23
N GLY A 79 -0.67 2.27 -3.78
CA GLY A 79 -0.44 2.30 -5.23
C GLY A 79 -0.59 3.69 -5.86
N PRO A 80 -0.45 3.79 -7.18
CA PRO A 80 -0.46 5.07 -7.88
C PRO A 80 -1.86 5.70 -7.91
N HIS A 81 -1.91 7.03 -7.87
CA HIS A 81 -3.15 7.82 -7.86
C HIS A 81 -4.09 7.54 -9.05
N TRP A 82 -3.56 7.21 -10.21
CA TRP A 82 -4.36 6.90 -11.39
C TRP A 82 -5.19 5.60 -11.26
N TYR A 83 -4.96 4.81 -10.23
CA TYR A 83 -5.70 3.57 -9.98
C TYR A 83 -7.21 3.80 -9.83
N PHE A 84 -7.60 5.00 -9.38
CA PHE A 84 -9.01 5.36 -9.15
C PHE A 84 -9.70 5.96 -10.38
N GLN A 85 -9.00 6.12 -11.50
CA GLN A 85 -9.60 6.64 -12.73
C GLN A 85 -10.62 5.67 -13.35
N ASP A 86 -10.47 4.38 -13.09
CA ASP A 86 -11.37 3.33 -13.58
C ASP A 86 -12.60 3.10 -12.68
N TYR A 87 -12.71 3.85 -11.60
CA TYR A 87 -13.86 3.78 -10.72
C TYR A 87 -15.10 4.44 -11.35
N SER A 88 -16.30 3.96 -10.95
CA SER A 88 -17.54 4.66 -11.25
C SER A 88 -17.49 6.09 -10.70
N ILE A 89 -18.32 6.98 -11.26
CA ILE A 89 -18.40 8.38 -10.81
C ILE A 89 -18.69 8.47 -9.32
N ASP A 90 -19.58 7.62 -8.80
CA ASP A 90 -19.91 7.59 -7.37
C ASP A 90 -18.72 7.18 -6.51
N GLN A 91 -17.96 6.17 -6.94
CA GLN A 91 -16.74 5.75 -6.24
C GLN A 91 -15.65 6.82 -6.29
N GLN A 92 -15.49 7.52 -7.41
CA GLN A 92 -14.57 8.65 -7.51
C GLN A 92 -14.99 9.79 -6.58
N PHE A 93 -16.29 10.08 -6.50
CA PHE A 93 -16.82 11.08 -5.58
C PHE A 93 -16.53 10.73 -4.12
N HIS A 94 -16.76 9.48 -3.71
CA HIS A 94 -16.43 9.01 -2.36
C HIS A 94 -14.94 9.10 -2.07
N TYR A 95 -14.09 8.74 -3.04
CA TYR A 95 -12.64 8.86 -2.90
C TYR A 95 -12.19 10.30 -2.68
N TYR A 96 -12.68 11.24 -3.50
CA TYR A 96 -12.32 12.66 -3.34
C TYR A 96 -12.84 13.26 -2.03
N ASN A 97 -14.05 12.92 -1.61
CA ASN A 97 -14.56 13.34 -0.31
C ASN A 97 -13.69 12.81 0.84
N LEU A 98 -13.32 11.56 0.79
CA LEU A 98 -12.40 10.96 1.76
C LEU A 98 -11.11 11.76 1.90
N LEU A 99 -10.50 12.18 0.79
CA LEU A 99 -9.28 13.00 0.81
C LEU A 99 -9.49 14.38 1.44
N MET A 100 -10.69 14.95 1.35
CA MET A 100 -11.01 16.27 1.91
C MET A 100 -11.39 16.23 3.40
N GLU A 101 -11.89 15.10 3.89
CA GLU A 101 -12.38 14.95 5.26
C GLU A 101 -11.29 14.63 6.28
N VAL A 102 -10.13 14.16 5.84
CA VAL A 102 -9.02 13.76 6.71
C VAL A 102 -8.14 14.93 7.14
N ASP A 103 -7.37 14.75 8.20
CA ASP A 103 -6.42 15.76 8.68
C ASP A 103 -5.26 15.95 7.71
N TRP A 104 -4.77 14.86 7.08
CA TRP A 104 -3.78 14.91 5.98
C TRP A 104 -3.80 13.65 5.13
N VAL A 105 -3.16 13.74 3.97
CA VAL A 105 -3.00 12.64 3.01
C VAL A 105 -1.55 12.20 3.00
N TYR A 106 -1.30 10.89 3.06
CA TYR A 106 0.00 10.30 2.77
C TYR A 106 0.09 9.86 1.30
N CYS A 107 1.19 10.17 0.66
CA CYS A 107 1.56 9.63 -0.65
C CYS A 107 2.95 8.98 -0.59
N HIS A 108 3.26 8.11 -1.55
CA HIS A 108 4.53 7.37 -1.54
C HIS A 108 5.70 8.16 -2.14
N ASN A 109 5.41 9.02 -3.10
CA ASN A 109 6.42 9.73 -3.87
C ASN A 109 6.28 11.24 -3.73
N GLN A 110 7.40 11.95 -3.77
CA GLN A 110 7.42 13.40 -3.76
C GLN A 110 6.70 14.00 -4.98
N SER A 111 6.73 13.31 -6.12
CA SER A 111 6.02 13.71 -7.35
C SER A 111 4.51 13.78 -7.16
N ASP A 112 3.94 12.93 -6.29
CA ASP A 112 2.50 12.82 -6.11
C ASP A 112 1.93 13.95 -5.22
N VAL A 113 2.79 14.64 -4.47
CA VAL A 113 2.38 15.75 -3.58
C VAL A 113 1.62 16.82 -4.34
N ASN A 114 2.09 17.21 -5.52
CA ASN A 114 1.45 18.25 -6.32
C ASN A 114 0.09 17.80 -6.88
N TYR A 115 -0.06 16.52 -7.18
CA TYR A 115 -1.34 15.95 -7.58
C TYR A 115 -2.39 16.11 -6.47
N TYR A 116 -2.10 15.65 -5.26
CA TYR A 116 -3.02 15.75 -4.13
C TYR A 116 -3.32 17.19 -3.73
N LYS A 117 -2.32 18.07 -3.78
CA LYS A 117 -2.53 19.52 -3.57
C LYS A 117 -3.43 20.13 -4.65
N GLY A 118 -3.26 19.71 -5.90
CA GLY A 118 -4.11 20.12 -7.01
C GLY A 118 -5.58 19.69 -6.86
N LEU A 119 -5.83 18.56 -6.18
CA LEU A 119 -7.17 18.12 -5.80
C LEU A 119 -7.78 18.95 -4.66
N GLY A 120 -6.99 19.77 -3.96
CA GLY A 120 -7.45 20.58 -2.83
C GLY A 120 -7.09 20.05 -1.45
N CYS A 121 -6.29 18.97 -1.35
CA CYS A 121 -5.82 18.46 -0.08
C CYS A 121 -4.95 19.49 0.64
N LYS A 122 -5.30 19.83 1.88
CA LYS A 122 -4.65 20.93 2.63
C LYS A 122 -3.25 20.55 3.13
N ASP A 123 -3.09 19.31 3.59
CA ASP A 123 -1.83 18.78 4.11
C ASP A 123 -1.53 17.45 3.40
N VAL A 124 -0.39 17.39 2.71
CA VAL A 124 0.06 16.21 1.99
C VAL A 124 1.49 15.90 2.41
N ARG A 125 1.69 14.70 2.90
CA ARG A 125 2.97 14.24 3.44
C ARG A 125 3.47 13.01 2.69
N VAL A 126 4.79 12.89 2.54
CA VAL A 126 5.40 11.73 1.91
C VAL A 126 5.69 10.67 2.98
N MET A 127 5.15 9.48 2.78
CA MET A 127 5.50 8.29 3.54
C MET A 127 5.95 7.20 2.56
N ARG A 128 7.26 6.99 2.48
CA ARG A 128 7.84 6.05 1.52
C ARG A 128 7.45 4.62 1.85
N SER A 129 7.32 3.81 0.81
CA SER A 129 7.11 2.37 0.97
C SER A 129 8.22 1.75 1.81
N LEU A 130 7.85 0.84 2.69
CA LEU A 130 8.78 0.06 3.50
C LEU A 130 8.73 -1.39 3.04
N MET A 131 9.89 -2.01 3.00
CA MET A 131 10.05 -3.45 2.83
C MET A 131 10.66 -4.04 4.09
N ILE A 132 10.10 -5.16 4.52
CA ILE A 132 10.64 -5.93 5.64
C ILE A 132 11.82 -6.73 5.10
N THR A 133 13.00 -6.48 5.66
CA THR A 133 14.23 -7.18 5.27
C THR A 133 14.74 -8.12 6.36
N ASP A 134 14.02 -8.24 7.47
CA ASP A 134 14.38 -9.13 8.56
C ASP A 134 14.38 -10.59 8.08
N GLY A 135 15.52 -11.25 8.19
CA GLY A 135 15.69 -12.65 7.74
C GLY A 135 16.07 -12.81 6.26
N LEU A 136 16.13 -11.73 5.49
CA LEU A 136 16.63 -11.82 4.12
C LEU A 136 18.15 -11.95 4.10
N VAL A 137 18.64 -12.93 3.36
CA VAL A 137 20.08 -13.14 3.16
C VAL A 137 20.50 -12.39 1.89
N SER A 138 21.42 -11.42 2.05
CA SER A 138 22.02 -10.76 0.89
C SER A 138 22.92 -11.76 0.15
N ARG A 139 22.68 -11.98 -1.13
CA ARG A 139 23.57 -12.73 -1.99
C ARG A 139 24.70 -11.82 -2.48
N SER A 140 25.93 -12.30 -2.39
CA SER A 140 27.12 -11.59 -2.89
C SER A 140 27.29 -11.71 -4.41
N GLU A 141 26.59 -12.64 -5.04
CA GLU A 141 26.67 -12.93 -6.47
C GLU A 141 25.46 -12.40 -7.23
N TRP A 142 25.70 -11.83 -8.39
CA TRP A 142 24.64 -11.40 -9.31
C TRP A 142 23.90 -12.61 -9.85
N GLY A 143 22.57 -12.53 -9.92
CA GLY A 143 21.74 -13.53 -10.57
C GLY A 143 22.02 -13.61 -12.07
N ASN A 144 21.74 -14.76 -12.66
CA ASN A 144 22.02 -15.03 -14.08
C ASN A 144 20.82 -14.75 -15.01
N GLY A 145 19.86 -13.92 -14.60
CA GLY A 145 18.67 -13.71 -15.41
C GLY A 145 17.88 -12.47 -15.04
N THR A 146 16.74 -12.31 -15.70
CA THR A 146 15.77 -11.25 -15.46
C THR A 146 14.54 -11.85 -14.78
N MET A 147 14.23 -11.35 -13.58
CA MET A 147 12.96 -11.64 -12.93
C MET A 147 11.96 -10.55 -13.31
N ILE A 148 10.79 -10.96 -13.80
CA ILE A 148 9.66 -10.06 -14.05
C ILE A 148 8.68 -10.22 -12.90
N GLY A 149 8.71 -9.28 -11.95
CA GLY A 149 7.79 -9.24 -10.81
C GLY A 149 6.43 -8.66 -11.19
N GLY A 150 5.38 -9.15 -10.54
CA GLY A 150 4.03 -8.64 -10.70
C GLY A 150 3.20 -9.34 -11.78
N ASN A 151 2.01 -8.79 -12.04
CA ASN A 151 1.08 -9.36 -13.00
C ASN A 151 1.43 -8.94 -14.43
N PHE A 152 1.28 -9.85 -15.39
CA PHE A 152 1.37 -9.58 -16.81
C PHE A 152 0.14 -8.81 -17.30
N VAL A 153 -0.03 -7.60 -16.83
CA VAL A 153 -1.11 -6.69 -17.28
C VAL A 153 -0.51 -5.43 -17.87
N SER A 154 -1.20 -4.83 -18.81
CA SER A 154 -0.67 -3.74 -19.62
C SER A 154 -0.14 -2.56 -18.80
N TRP A 155 -0.84 -2.17 -17.74
CA TRP A 155 -0.44 -1.03 -16.90
C TRP A 155 0.76 -1.28 -15.96
N TYR A 156 1.18 -2.53 -15.75
CA TYR A 156 2.40 -2.84 -15.00
C TYR A 156 3.63 -3.01 -15.90
N GLY A 157 3.46 -2.96 -17.22
CA GLY A 157 4.56 -3.12 -18.17
C GLY A 157 5.19 -4.52 -18.15
N GLY A 158 4.51 -5.52 -17.62
CA GLY A 158 5.05 -6.88 -17.50
C GLY A 158 5.33 -7.50 -18.86
N PHE A 159 4.45 -7.27 -19.85
CA PHE A 159 4.65 -7.76 -21.21
C PHE A 159 5.84 -7.07 -21.90
N ASP A 160 5.96 -5.76 -21.75
CA ASP A 160 7.08 -5.00 -22.32
C ASP A 160 8.42 -5.44 -21.71
N SER A 161 8.43 -5.65 -20.39
CA SER A 161 9.59 -6.18 -19.67
C SER A 161 9.99 -7.58 -20.18
N TYR A 162 9.01 -8.44 -20.46
CA TYR A 162 9.24 -9.76 -21.06
C TYR A 162 9.86 -9.65 -22.46
N VAL A 163 9.33 -8.77 -23.30
CA VAL A 163 9.86 -8.54 -24.66
C VAL A 163 11.30 -8.06 -24.59
N VAL A 164 11.60 -7.07 -23.75
CA VAL A 164 12.96 -6.55 -23.58
C VAL A 164 13.91 -7.64 -23.08
N ALA A 165 13.54 -8.40 -22.05
CA ALA A 165 14.37 -9.47 -21.52
C ALA A 165 14.66 -10.54 -22.58
N ARG A 166 13.71 -10.88 -23.41
CA ARG A 166 13.86 -11.81 -24.55
C ARG A 166 14.81 -11.27 -25.61
N GLU A 167 14.66 -10.01 -26.01
CA GLU A 167 15.52 -9.38 -27.03
C GLU A 167 17.00 -9.32 -26.60
N ILE A 168 17.26 -9.09 -25.31
CA ILE A 168 18.65 -9.11 -24.80
C ILE A 168 19.16 -10.52 -24.50
N GLY A 169 18.36 -11.55 -24.75
CA GLY A 169 18.76 -12.96 -24.56
C GLY A 169 18.96 -13.36 -23.09
N SER A 170 18.35 -12.62 -22.15
CA SER A 170 18.43 -12.95 -20.73
C SER A 170 17.51 -14.12 -20.37
N PRO A 171 17.94 -15.09 -19.55
CA PRO A 171 17.02 -16.04 -18.94
C PRO A 171 15.92 -15.33 -18.17
N ILE A 172 14.67 -15.78 -18.35
CA ILE A 172 13.51 -15.11 -17.76
C ILE A 172 12.87 -16.00 -16.72
N SER A 173 12.72 -15.45 -15.51
CA SER A 173 11.84 -15.97 -14.47
C SER A 173 10.64 -15.05 -14.34
N ALA A 174 9.44 -15.56 -14.59
CA ALA A 174 8.20 -14.80 -14.43
C ALA A 174 7.29 -15.59 -13.50
N PRO A 175 6.88 -15.01 -12.36
CA PRO A 175 5.93 -15.64 -11.47
C PRO A 175 4.58 -15.86 -12.14
N SER A 176 3.92 -16.95 -11.81
CA SER A 176 2.58 -17.21 -12.32
C SER A 176 1.60 -16.13 -11.84
N MET A 177 0.82 -15.59 -12.77
CA MET A 177 -0.21 -14.60 -12.50
C MET A 177 -1.11 -15.02 -11.32
N GLY A 178 -1.31 -14.10 -10.37
CA GLY A 178 -2.28 -14.26 -9.28
C GLY A 178 -1.77 -14.95 -8.01
N ARG A 179 -0.55 -15.43 -7.97
CA ARG A 179 0.07 -15.88 -6.71
C ARG A 179 0.95 -14.76 -6.15
N LYS A 180 0.71 -14.39 -4.90
CA LYS A 180 1.70 -13.66 -4.12
C LYS A 180 2.88 -14.61 -3.94
N GLN A 181 4.01 -14.26 -4.52
CA GLN A 181 5.23 -15.00 -4.29
C GLN A 181 5.78 -14.65 -2.93
N ASP A 182 6.42 -15.60 -2.30
CA ASP A 182 7.25 -15.33 -1.16
C ASP A 182 8.38 -14.37 -1.56
N LEU A 183 8.74 -13.50 -0.64
CA LEU A 183 9.78 -12.50 -0.87
C LEU A 183 11.13 -13.17 -1.26
N GLU A 184 11.37 -14.38 -0.76
CA GLU A 184 12.53 -15.19 -1.09
C GLU A 184 12.57 -15.57 -2.57
N GLU A 185 11.44 -15.98 -3.17
CA GLU A 185 11.34 -16.26 -4.61
C GLU A 185 11.53 -15.02 -5.49
N GLN A 186 11.28 -13.82 -4.94
CA GLN A 186 11.48 -12.57 -5.67
C GLN A 186 12.93 -12.09 -5.66
N ILE A 187 13.76 -12.64 -4.79
CA ILE A 187 15.17 -12.25 -4.59
C ILE A 187 16.13 -13.29 -5.18
N GLU A 188 15.69 -14.50 -5.49
CA GLU A 188 16.46 -15.52 -6.23
C GLU A 188 16.65 -15.18 -7.70
#